data_3410f540a8c90022e5c7ab6631739107
#
_entry.id   3410f540a8c90022e5c7ab6631739107
#
_cell.length_a   1.000
_cell.length_b   1.000
_cell.length_c   1.000
_cell.angle_alpha   90.00
_cell.angle_beta   90.00
_cell.angle_gamma   90.00
#
_symmetry.space_group_name_H-M   'P 1'
#
loop_
_entity.id
_entity.type
_entity.pdbx_description
1 polymer ?
#
loop_
_entity_poly.entity_id
_entity_poly.type
_entity_poly.pdbx_seq_one_letter_code
_entity_poly.pdbx_strand_id
1 'polypeptide(L)'
;MAEQCAIEMRGITKTFGSVVANHDISLNLRKGEILALLGENGSGKTTLMNMLSGIYKPDAGEILVEGKPAAIDSPEDAKKLGIGMVHQHFKLVDVFSAADNIWMGKEKAGFRLKKSRYAEIGRMVKKFGFELDPKKLVRNMAVSEKQTLEIIKVLYYGAKVIILDEPTAVLTVQEIEKLFRVLRRMRDEGHSIIIITHKLNEVMELSDRVAILRKGEYITTVNTAETNEQELTEWMVGRKIDLNIQRPPMEKARPLLEIRDLTIRSDEGATAIDHVNFYIRGGEILGVAGIAGCGQKELCEAIAGLRPVQSGLMIHKGDNIVGLSPKAILEKGISMSFIPEDRLGMGLAPSLSITDNMILKNYSQAKGPFVDRKGGRADAEHVIRELEVVTPSADTPVRRLSGGNVQKVLLGREIKAGPNVIVTAYPVRGLDINSSYAIYNILNQQKKDGVGILFVGEDLDVMMALCDKILVLCHGKVMGVVHADKTTKEELGLMMTGALDLSHKYMDKPAGYARDTNITAEELEKLAQTKEQEEK
;
A
#
# COMPACT_ATOMS: atom_id res chain seq x y z
N MET A 1 -28.17 -28.69 -15.55
CA MET A 1 -28.07 -29.12 -14.13
C MET A 1 -28.00 -27.83 -13.31
N ALA A 2 -28.81 -27.69 -12.26
CA ALA A 2 -28.70 -26.51 -11.40
C ALA A 2 -27.30 -26.47 -10.80
N GLU A 3 -26.60 -25.34 -10.96
CA GLU A 3 -25.26 -25.15 -10.43
C GLU A 3 -25.31 -25.27 -8.90
N GLN A 4 -24.52 -26.15 -8.34
CA GLN A 4 -24.53 -26.46 -6.92
C GLN A 4 -23.75 -25.39 -6.15
N CYS A 5 -24.43 -24.57 -5.35
CA CYS A 5 -23.80 -23.55 -4.55
C CYS A 5 -23.11 -24.15 -3.31
N ALA A 6 -21.89 -23.67 -3.00
CA ALA A 6 -21.22 -23.95 -1.73
C ALA A 6 -21.78 -23.06 -0.62
N ILE A 7 -22.01 -21.77 -0.93
CA ILE A 7 -22.59 -20.76 -0.03
C ILE A 7 -23.68 -19.99 -0.77
N GLU A 8 -24.79 -19.71 -0.09
CA GLU A 8 -25.79 -18.73 -0.50
C GLU A 8 -26.07 -17.80 0.68
N MET A 9 -25.95 -16.53 0.47
CA MET A 9 -26.34 -15.47 1.39
C MET A 9 -27.57 -14.78 0.80
N ARG A 10 -28.66 -14.67 1.55
CA ARG A 10 -29.94 -14.14 1.07
C ARG A 10 -30.44 -13.04 1.98
N GLY A 11 -30.60 -11.84 1.43
CA GLY A 11 -31.15 -10.68 2.14
C GLY A 11 -30.33 -10.22 3.35
N ILE A 12 -29.02 -10.40 3.32
CA ILE A 12 -28.14 -10.14 4.47
C ILE A 12 -28.07 -8.64 4.77
N THR A 13 -28.46 -8.28 5.98
CA THR A 13 -28.39 -6.90 6.48
C THR A 13 -27.56 -6.85 7.75
N LYS A 14 -26.68 -5.83 7.87
CA LYS A 14 -25.88 -5.54 9.06
C LYS A 14 -25.76 -4.06 9.33
N THR A 15 -26.05 -3.68 10.56
CA THR A 15 -25.97 -2.29 11.03
C THR A 15 -25.03 -2.17 12.23
N PHE A 16 -24.36 -1.04 12.36
CA PHE A 16 -23.55 -0.65 13.50
C PHE A 16 -23.99 0.75 13.97
N GLY A 17 -24.87 0.81 14.95
CA GLY A 17 -25.50 2.06 15.39
C GLY A 17 -26.28 2.70 14.25
N SER A 18 -25.89 3.89 13.80
CA SER A 18 -26.52 4.61 12.67
C SER A 18 -25.95 4.22 11.29
N VAL A 19 -24.92 3.39 11.25
CA VAL A 19 -24.25 3.00 9.98
C VAL A 19 -24.80 1.67 9.50
N VAL A 20 -25.40 1.66 8.31
CA VAL A 20 -25.79 0.43 7.59
C VAL A 20 -24.57 -0.03 6.79
N ALA A 21 -23.91 -1.09 7.26
CA ALA A 21 -22.72 -1.62 6.62
C ALA A 21 -23.05 -2.54 5.43
N ASN A 22 -24.15 -3.29 5.54
CA ASN A 22 -24.69 -4.13 4.46
C ASN A 22 -26.21 -4.04 4.51
N HIS A 23 -26.84 -3.91 3.33
CA HIS A 23 -28.29 -3.78 3.19
C HIS A 23 -28.80 -4.73 2.12
N ASP A 24 -29.63 -5.70 2.53
CA ASP A 24 -30.32 -6.66 1.66
C ASP A 24 -29.42 -7.36 0.63
N ILE A 25 -28.23 -7.81 1.06
CA ILE A 25 -27.25 -8.42 0.16
C ILE A 25 -27.58 -9.87 -0.10
N SER A 26 -27.71 -10.22 -1.38
CA SER A 26 -27.85 -11.61 -1.83
C SER A 26 -26.67 -11.97 -2.73
N LEU A 27 -25.88 -12.98 -2.30
CA LEU A 27 -24.65 -13.41 -2.94
C LEU A 27 -24.55 -14.93 -2.92
N ASN A 28 -24.04 -15.53 -4.00
CA ASN A 28 -23.78 -16.96 -4.05
C ASN A 28 -22.34 -17.28 -4.45
N LEU A 29 -21.79 -18.33 -3.87
CA LEU A 29 -20.52 -18.95 -4.23
C LEU A 29 -20.80 -20.36 -4.76
N ARG A 30 -20.39 -20.66 -5.99
CA ARG A 30 -20.54 -22.00 -6.58
C ARG A 30 -19.48 -22.95 -6.03
N LYS A 31 -19.74 -24.25 -6.11
CA LYS A 31 -18.72 -25.24 -5.75
C LYS A 31 -17.57 -25.24 -6.75
N GLY A 32 -16.35 -25.19 -6.24
CA GLY A 32 -15.14 -25.22 -7.07
C GLY A 32 -14.97 -23.98 -7.94
N GLU A 33 -15.37 -22.79 -7.46
CA GLU A 33 -15.08 -21.52 -8.14
C GLU A 33 -14.23 -20.60 -7.28
N ILE A 34 -13.58 -19.65 -7.94
CA ILE A 34 -12.94 -18.49 -7.33
C ILE A 34 -13.82 -17.28 -7.62
N LEU A 35 -14.49 -16.77 -6.59
CA LEU A 35 -15.31 -15.57 -6.66
C LEU A 35 -14.52 -14.38 -6.12
N ALA A 36 -14.30 -13.36 -6.94
CA ALA A 36 -13.78 -12.08 -6.46
C ALA A 36 -14.91 -11.23 -5.88
N LEU A 37 -14.69 -10.66 -4.70
CA LEU A 37 -15.58 -9.69 -4.07
C LEU A 37 -14.95 -8.30 -4.16
N LEU A 38 -15.44 -7.50 -5.09
CA LEU A 38 -14.97 -6.15 -5.37
C LEU A 38 -15.84 -5.07 -4.72
N GLY A 39 -15.25 -3.90 -4.52
CA GLY A 39 -15.90 -2.68 -4.06
C GLY A 39 -14.90 -1.71 -3.44
N GLU A 40 -15.27 -0.46 -3.33
CA GLU A 40 -14.44 0.56 -2.68
C GLU A 40 -14.24 0.27 -1.18
N ASN A 41 -13.28 0.94 -0.55
CA ASN A 41 -13.10 0.87 0.90
C ASN A 41 -14.35 1.37 1.61
N GLY A 42 -14.82 0.61 2.61
CA GLY A 42 -16.08 0.91 3.30
C GLY A 42 -17.34 0.43 2.57
N SER A 43 -17.24 -0.32 1.46
CA SER A 43 -18.41 -0.87 0.75
C SER A 43 -19.06 -2.08 1.44
N GLY A 44 -18.53 -2.53 2.60
CA GLY A 44 -19.11 -3.61 3.38
C GLY A 44 -18.54 -5.01 3.12
N LYS A 45 -17.53 -5.18 2.25
CA LYS A 45 -16.93 -6.50 1.89
C LYS A 45 -16.46 -7.30 3.10
N THR A 46 -15.55 -6.72 3.88
CA THR A 46 -15.00 -7.38 5.08
C THR A 46 -16.11 -7.64 6.13
N THR A 47 -17.10 -6.74 6.25
CA THR A 47 -18.26 -6.96 7.15
C THR A 47 -19.08 -8.15 6.70
N LEU A 48 -19.37 -8.28 5.40
CA LEU A 48 -20.10 -9.41 4.83
C LEU A 48 -19.36 -10.72 5.07
N MET A 49 -18.05 -10.76 4.83
CA MET A 49 -17.24 -11.96 5.05
C MET A 49 -17.03 -12.27 6.54
N ASN A 50 -17.01 -11.27 7.40
CA ASN A 50 -16.99 -11.47 8.84
C ASN A 50 -18.29 -12.11 9.37
N MET A 51 -19.44 -11.90 8.71
CA MET A 51 -20.67 -12.64 9.02
C MET A 51 -20.55 -14.09 8.58
N LEU A 52 -20.00 -14.36 7.40
CA LEU A 52 -19.78 -15.72 6.91
C LEU A 52 -18.74 -16.50 7.74
N SER A 53 -17.75 -15.80 8.31
CA SER A 53 -16.73 -16.38 9.20
C SER A 53 -17.16 -16.46 10.68
N GLY A 54 -18.38 -16.01 11.03
CA GLY A 54 -18.91 -16.08 12.39
C GLY A 54 -18.38 -15.03 13.38
N ILE A 55 -17.71 -13.96 12.88
CA ILE A 55 -17.25 -12.84 13.73
C ILE A 55 -18.43 -11.90 14.05
N TYR A 56 -19.31 -11.69 13.08
CA TYR A 56 -20.53 -10.92 13.26
C TYR A 56 -21.75 -11.78 12.92
N LYS A 57 -22.87 -11.52 13.62
CA LYS A 57 -24.16 -12.08 13.27
C LYS A 57 -24.91 -11.10 12.37
N PRO A 58 -25.55 -11.56 11.28
CA PRO A 58 -26.44 -10.72 10.49
C PRO A 58 -27.64 -10.28 11.34
N ASP A 59 -28.12 -9.06 11.10
CA ASP A 59 -29.31 -8.51 11.76
C ASP A 59 -30.59 -8.99 11.04
N ALA A 60 -30.48 -9.29 9.72
CA ALA A 60 -31.54 -9.90 8.91
C ALA A 60 -30.92 -10.74 7.79
N GLY A 61 -31.74 -11.60 7.18
CA GLY A 61 -31.36 -12.53 6.12
C GLY A 61 -30.93 -13.90 6.64
N GLU A 62 -30.57 -14.78 5.72
CA GLU A 62 -30.13 -16.15 6.02
C GLU A 62 -28.91 -16.57 5.22
N ILE A 63 -28.11 -17.46 5.81
CA ILE A 63 -26.94 -18.06 5.15
C ILE A 63 -27.24 -19.55 4.96
N LEU A 64 -27.05 -20.04 3.74
CA LEU A 64 -27.14 -21.46 3.43
C LEU A 64 -25.74 -21.99 3.07
N VAL A 65 -25.41 -23.15 3.61
CA VAL A 65 -24.18 -23.89 3.27
C VAL A 65 -24.60 -25.21 2.63
N GLU A 66 -24.13 -25.43 1.40
CA GLU A 66 -24.54 -26.59 0.57
C GLU A 66 -26.08 -26.74 0.46
N GLY A 67 -26.80 -25.61 0.34
CA GLY A 67 -28.25 -25.54 0.20
C GLY A 67 -29.02 -25.73 1.50
N LYS A 68 -28.38 -25.85 2.66
CA LYS A 68 -29.03 -26.01 3.98
C LYS A 68 -28.84 -24.74 4.81
N PRO A 69 -29.91 -24.21 5.44
CA PRO A 69 -29.79 -23.09 6.36
C PRO A 69 -28.75 -23.38 7.46
N ALA A 70 -27.85 -22.44 7.68
CA ALA A 70 -26.78 -22.55 8.64
C ALA A 70 -26.79 -21.37 9.62
N ALA A 71 -26.86 -21.68 10.92
CA ALA A 71 -26.63 -20.68 11.96
C ALA A 71 -25.13 -20.59 12.22
N ILE A 72 -24.55 -19.42 11.93
CA ILE A 72 -23.14 -19.14 12.15
C ILE A 72 -23.03 -18.04 13.20
N ASP A 73 -22.98 -18.46 14.46
CA ASP A 73 -22.94 -17.54 15.60
C ASP A 73 -21.54 -17.34 16.17
N SER A 74 -20.58 -18.15 15.72
CA SER A 74 -19.18 -18.09 16.14
C SER A 74 -18.23 -18.58 15.05
N PRO A 75 -16.92 -18.20 15.11
CA PRO A 75 -15.89 -18.75 14.21
C PRO A 75 -15.76 -20.28 14.29
N GLU A 76 -16.11 -20.88 15.42
CA GLU A 76 -16.13 -22.34 15.57
C GLU A 76 -17.27 -23.00 14.77
N ASP A 77 -18.41 -22.34 14.65
CA ASP A 77 -19.51 -22.84 13.83
C ASP A 77 -19.16 -22.76 12.35
N ALA A 78 -18.58 -21.63 11.90
CA ALA A 78 -18.06 -21.50 10.55
C ALA A 78 -17.03 -22.61 10.22
N LYS A 79 -16.10 -22.87 11.15
CA LYS A 79 -15.10 -23.93 11.01
C LYS A 79 -15.73 -25.33 10.92
N LYS A 80 -16.76 -25.64 11.72
CA LYS A 80 -17.49 -26.94 11.64
C LYS A 80 -18.17 -27.12 10.29
N LEU A 81 -18.61 -26.01 9.67
CA LEU A 81 -19.22 -25.99 8.34
C LEU A 81 -18.20 -26.00 7.21
N GLY A 82 -16.90 -26.07 7.54
CA GLY A 82 -15.82 -26.07 6.57
C GLY A 82 -15.54 -24.70 5.94
N ILE A 83 -15.86 -23.61 6.65
CA ILE A 83 -15.57 -22.24 6.22
C ILE A 83 -14.34 -21.74 6.99
N GLY A 84 -13.35 -21.20 6.28
CA GLY A 84 -12.16 -20.63 6.86
C GLY A 84 -11.81 -19.28 6.26
N MET A 85 -11.31 -18.36 7.09
CA MET A 85 -10.92 -17.00 6.64
C MET A 85 -9.47 -16.71 6.98
N VAL A 86 -8.74 -16.19 6.01
CA VAL A 86 -7.42 -15.59 6.14
C VAL A 86 -7.60 -14.08 6.13
N HIS A 87 -7.25 -13.43 7.23
CA HIS A 87 -7.45 -12.00 7.41
C HIS A 87 -6.27 -11.20 6.82
N GLN A 88 -6.51 -9.93 6.50
CA GLN A 88 -5.51 -8.98 6.01
C GLN A 88 -4.33 -8.84 6.98
N HIS A 89 -4.57 -8.85 8.29
CA HIS A 89 -3.53 -8.88 9.32
C HIS A 89 -3.38 -10.28 9.90
N PHE A 90 -2.17 -10.82 9.84
CA PHE A 90 -1.87 -12.18 10.30
C PHE A 90 -2.22 -12.38 11.77
N LYS A 91 -2.96 -13.44 12.06
CA LYS A 91 -3.28 -13.86 13.42
C LYS A 91 -2.36 -15.00 13.87
N LEU A 92 -1.06 -14.71 13.85
CA LEU A 92 0.02 -15.64 14.19
C LEU A 92 0.73 -15.21 15.47
N VAL A 93 1.24 -16.18 16.20
CA VAL A 93 2.05 -15.96 17.40
C VAL A 93 3.53 -16.04 17.02
N ASP A 94 4.23 -14.93 17.06
CA ASP A 94 5.58 -14.76 16.52
C ASP A 94 6.64 -15.64 17.19
N VAL A 95 6.47 -15.96 18.48
CA VAL A 95 7.40 -16.80 19.25
C VAL A 95 7.21 -18.30 19.02
N PHE A 96 6.17 -18.70 18.30
CA PHE A 96 5.88 -20.10 18.00
C PHE A 96 6.38 -20.50 16.61
N SER A 97 6.61 -21.81 16.41
CA SER A 97 6.87 -22.37 15.10
C SER A 97 5.61 -22.36 14.22
N ALA A 98 5.78 -22.53 12.90
CA ALA A 98 4.67 -22.71 11.97
C ALA A 98 3.72 -23.83 12.45
N ALA A 99 4.29 -24.97 12.78
CA ALA A 99 3.53 -26.12 13.23
C ALA A 99 2.79 -25.86 14.54
N ASP A 100 3.39 -25.17 15.49
CA ASP A 100 2.74 -24.86 16.77
C ASP A 100 1.57 -23.87 16.56
N ASN A 101 1.71 -22.89 15.66
CA ASN A 101 0.62 -21.96 15.28
C ASN A 101 -0.57 -22.68 14.63
N ILE A 102 -0.32 -23.68 13.78
CA ILE A 102 -1.39 -24.50 13.19
C ILE A 102 -2.06 -25.35 14.26
N TRP A 103 -1.29 -25.92 15.15
CA TRP A 103 -1.77 -26.93 16.11
C TRP A 103 -2.52 -26.35 17.30
N MET A 104 -2.25 -25.09 17.67
CA MET A 104 -2.78 -24.42 18.86
C MET A 104 -4.32 -24.32 18.91
N GLY A 105 -5.01 -24.37 17.77
CA GLY A 105 -6.47 -24.34 17.69
C GLY A 105 -7.17 -25.70 17.78
N LYS A 106 -6.48 -26.80 18.18
CA LYS A 106 -7.06 -28.14 18.23
C LYS A 106 -7.51 -28.50 19.65
N GLU A 107 -8.81 -28.44 19.93
CA GLU A 107 -9.40 -28.59 21.26
C GLU A 107 -9.15 -29.94 21.97
N LYS A 108 -8.82 -31.00 21.26
CA LYS A 108 -8.56 -32.35 21.83
C LYS A 108 -7.18 -32.86 21.41
N ALA A 109 -6.16 -32.11 21.76
CA ALA A 109 -4.81 -32.54 21.53
C ALA A 109 -4.35 -33.44 22.67
N GLY A 110 -4.52 -34.73 22.54
CA GLY A 110 -3.77 -35.70 23.35
C GLY A 110 -2.27 -35.40 23.19
N PHE A 111 -1.47 -35.78 24.19
CA PHE A 111 -0.02 -35.56 24.26
C PHE A 111 0.68 -36.19 23.03
N ARG A 112 0.78 -35.47 21.92
CA ARG A 112 1.54 -35.90 20.74
C ARG A 112 2.94 -35.30 20.76
N LEU A 113 3.95 -36.14 20.51
CA LEU A 113 5.35 -35.70 20.41
C LEU A 113 5.50 -34.62 19.31
N LYS A 114 6.25 -33.56 19.57
CA LYS A 114 6.53 -32.47 18.59
C LYS A 114 6.97 -32.99 17.24
N LYS A 115 7.79 -34.05 17.20
CA LYS A 115 8.29 -34.69 15.97
C LYS A 115 7.15 -35.23 15.08
N SER A 116 6.09 -35.77 15.65
CA SER A 116 4.91 -36.27 14.92
C SER A 116 4.09 -35.11 14.30
N ARG A 117 3.99 -33.96 15.01
CA ARG A 117 3.29 -32.77 14.51
C ARG A 117 4.00 -32.17 13.30
N TYR A 118 5.32 -32.01 13.38
CA TYR A 118 6.10 -31.48 12.26
C TYR A 118 6.00 -32.37 11.01
N ALA A 119 5.97 -33.69 11.17
CA ALA A 119 5.80 -34.63 10.06
C ALA A 119 4.40 -34.56 9.44
N GLU A 120 3.35 -34.40 10.25
CA GLU A 120 1.96 -34.27 9.78
C GLU A 120 1.80 -32.99 8.93
N ILE A 121 2.26 -31.85 9.46
CA ILE A 121 2.16 -30.57 8.78
C ILE A 121 3.07 -30.55 7.55
N GLY A 122 4.28 -31.10 7.61
CA GLY A 122 5.17 -31.20 6.45
C GLY A 122 4.58 -32.02 5.31
N ARG A 123 3.79 -33.06 5.60
CA ARG A 123 3.05 -33.81 4.56
C ARG A 123 1.96 -32.97 3.91
N MET A 124 1.26 -32.15 4.70
CA MET A 124 0.21 -31.27 4.22
C MET A 124 0.78 -30.15 3.34
N VAL A 125 1.86 -29.50 3.80
CA VAL A 125 2.60 -28.48 3.04
C VAL A 125 2.95 -29.03 1.65
N LYS A 126 3.53 -30.23 1.58
CA LYS A 126 3.88 -30.89 0.31
C LYS A 126 2.65 -31.26 -0.52
N LYS A 127 1.55 -31.72 0.10
CA LYS A 127 0.32 -32.07 -0.60
C LYS A 127 -0.23 -30.91 -1.40
N PHE A 128 -0.25 -29.71 -0.83
CA PHE A 128 -0.76 -28.51 -1.50
C PHE A 128 0.30 -27.76 -2.31
N GLY A 129 1.55 -28.25 -2.34
CA GLY A 129 2.64 -27.65 -3.12
C GLY A 129 3.18 -26.35 -2.55
N PHE A 130 3.02 -26.14 -1.25
CA PHE A 130 3.61 -25.00 -0.55
C PHE A 130 5.07 -25.24 -0.18
N GLU A 131 5.83 -24.16 -0.03
CA GLU A 131 7.18 -24.13 0.51
C GLU A 131 7.14 -23.50 1.91
N LEU A 132 7.13 -24.32 2.96
CA LEU A 132 7.14 -23.87 4.34
C LEU A 132 7.88 -24.88 5.22
N ASP A 133 8.84 -24.40 6.04
CA ASP A 133 9.45 -25.22 7.09
C ASP A 133 8.55 -25.23 8.33
N PRO A 134 7.96 -26.38 8.72
CA PRO A 134 7.11 -26.47 9.91
C PRO A 134 7.79 -26.08 11.22
N LYS A 135 9.13 -26.08 11.27
CA LYS A 135 9.92 -25.77 12.47
C LYS A 135 10.31 -24.31 12.58
N LYS A 136 10.24 -23.55 11.47
CA LYS A 136 10.63 -22.14 11.43
C LYS A 136 9.76 -21.33 12.37
N LEU A 137 10.36 -20.45 13.17
CA LEU A 137 9.64 -19.52 14.05
C LEU A 137 9.00 -18.41 13.21
N VAL A 138 7.77 -18.03 13.53
CA VAL A 138 7.01 -17.02 12.76
C VAL A 138 7.72 -15.68 12.72
N ARG A 139 8.38 -15.25 13.79
CA ARG A 139 9.19 -14.01 13.80
C ARG A 139 10.32 -14.00 12.76
N ASN A 140 10.80 -15.16 12.31
CA ASN A 140 11.87 -15.30 11.34
C ASN A 140 11.33 -15.57 9.92
N MET A 141 10.01 -15.54 9.71
CA MET A 141 9.37 -15.78 8.42
C MET A 141 9.27 -14.51 7.60
N ALA A 142 9.48 -14.63 6.29
CA ALA A 142 9.08 -13.61 5.35
C ALA A 142 7.54 -13.46 5.35
N VAL A 143 7.04 -12.35 4.84
CA VAL A 143 5.60 -12.06 4.81
C VAL A 143 4.85 -13.10 3.98
N SER A 144 5.40 -13.52 2.84
CA SER A 144 4.86 -14.58 1.99
C SER A 144 4.77 -15.94 2.70
N GLU A 145 5.75 -16.26 3.56
CA GLU A 145 5.71 -17.47 4.38
C GLU A 145 4.61 -17.40 5.46
N LYS A 146 4.41 -16.22 6.06
CA LYS A 146 3.30 -15.98 7.02
C LYS A 146 1.94 -16.12 6.33
N GLN A 147 1.79 -15.61 5.12
CA GLN A 147 0.59 -15.78 4.31
C GLN A 147 0.32 -17.26 4.01
N THR A 148 1.34 -17.95 3.54
CA THR A 148 1.28 -19.40 3.30
C THR A 148 0.87 -20.17 4.56
N LEU A 149 1.43 -19.79 5.71
CA LEU A 149 1.10 -20.42 6.99
C LEU A 149 -0.38 -20.23 7.37
N GLU A 150 -0.96 -19.05 7.18
CA GLU A 150 -2.39 -18.81 7.44
C GLU A 150 -3.28 -19.65 6.52
N ILE A 151 -2.93 -19.77 5.23
CA ILE A 151 -3.69 -20.62 4.29
C ILE A 151 -3.60 -22.10 4.72
N ILE A 152 -2.42 -22.59 5.05
CA ILE A 152 -2.23 -23.98 5.50
C ILE A 152 -3.00 -24.23 6.80
N LYS A 153 -3.03 -23.28 7.71
CA LYS A 153 -3.77 -23.35 8.96
C LYS A 153 -5.26 -23.56 8.71
N VAL A 154 -5.86 -22.79 7.81
CA VAL A 154 -7.26 -22.92 7.43
C VAL A 154 -7.54 -24.28 6.78
N LEU A 155 -6.68 -24.72 5.86
CA LEU A 155 -6.78 -26.03 5.21
C LEU A 155 -6.61 -27.21 6.19
N TYR A 156 -5.73 -27.06 7.17
CA TYR A 156 -5.50 -28.10 8.19
C TYR A 156 -6.76 -28.39 9.00
N TYR A 157 -7.62 -27.39 9.18
CA TYR A 157 -8.91 -27.54 9.82
C TYR A 157 -10.03 -28.03 8.91
N GLY A 158 -9.72 -28.36 7.65
CA GLY A 158 -10.64 -28.97 6.70
C GLY A 158 -11.56 -27.98 6.00
N ALA A 159 -11.14 -26.72 5.86
CA ALA A 159 -11.92 -25.74 5.12
C ALA A 159 -12.14 -26.18 3.66
N LYS A 160 -13.39 -26.16 3.21
CA LYS A 160 -13.83 -26.35 1.83
C LYS A 160 -14.13 -25.02 1.16
N VAL A 161 -14.55 -24.03 1.96
CA VAL A 161 -14.76 -22.64 1.55
C VAL A 161 -13.68 -21.79 2.22
N ILE A 162 -12.92 -21.06 1.42
CA ILE A 162 -11.79 -20.26 1.88
C ILE A 162 -12.00 -18.81 1.50
N ILE A 163 -11.93 -17.93 2.49
CA ILE A 163 -12.05 -16.49 2.31
C ILE A 163 -10.67 -15.89 2.49
N LEU A 164 -10.19 -15.11 1.52
CA LEU A 164 -8.92 -14.42 1.54
C LEU A 164 -9.16 -12.91 1.48
N ASP A 165 -8.75 -12.19 2.52
CA ASP A 165 -8.92 -10.73 2.61
C ASP A 165 -7.60 -10.04 2.26
N GLU A 166 -7.55 -9.42 1.07
CA GLU A 166 -6.40 -8.75 0.47
C GLU A 166 -5.08 -9.56 0.54
N PRO A 167 -5.06 -10.81 0.03
CA PRO A 167 -3.94 -11.72 0.26
C PRO A 167 -2.63 -11.32 -0.45
N THR A 168 -2.66 -10.35 -1.35
CA THR A 168 -1.53 -9.96 -2.19
C THR A 168 -0.93 -8.60 -1.80
N ALA A 169 -1.48 -7.93 -0.79
CA ALA A 169 -1.13 -6.55 -0.45
C ALA A 169 0.37 -6.32 -0.14
N VAL A 170 1.08 -7.37 0.26
CA VAL A 170 2.49 -7.30 0.71
C VAL A 170 3.40 -8.30 -0.02
N LEU A 171 2.92 -8.88 -1.12
CA LEU A 171 3.64 -9.89 -1.90
C LEU A 171 4.31 -9.26 -3.13
N THR A 172 5.45 -9.82 -3.52
CA THR A 172 6.09 -9.52 -4.81
C THR A 172 5.32 -10.16 -5.97
N VAL A 173 5.55 -9.71 -7.21
CA VAL A 173 4.90 -10.26 -8.41
C VAL A 173 5.09 -11.78 -8.49
N GLN A 174 6.32 -12.28 -8.27
CA GLN A 174 6.63 -13.70 -8.30
C GLN A 174 5.92 -14.51 -7.20
N GLU A 175 5.72 -13.89 -6.02
CA GLU A 175 4.97 -14.51 -4.92
C GLU A 175 3.48 -14.54 -5.21
N ILE A 176 2.93 -13.48 -5.86
CA ILE A 176 1.54 -13.43 -6.33
C ILE A 176 1.28 -14.56 -7.34
N GLU A 177 2.14 -14.74 -8.33
CA GLU A 177 2.02 -15.83 -9.31
C GLU A 177 2.05 -17.22 -8.65
N LYS A 178 2.93 -17.40 -7.64
CA LYS A 178 2.97 -18.64 -6.85
C LYS A 178 1.66 -18.87 -6.11
N LEU A 179 1.14 -17.82 -5.45
CA LEU A 179 -0.13 -17.87 -4.74
C LEU A 179 -1.27 -18.23 -5.70
N PHE A 180 -1.37 -17.57 -6.85
CA PHE A 180 -2.44 -17.82 -7.84
C PHE A 180 -2.41 -19.24 -8.38
N ARG A 181 -1.23 -19.79 -8.64
CA ARG A 181 -1.09 -21.20 -9.03
C ARG A 181 -1.63 -22.15 -7.96
N VAL A 182 -1.37 -21.85 -6.70
CA VAL A 182 -1.89 -22.66 -5.58
C VAL A 182 -3.40 -22.51 -5.46
N LEU A 183 -3.95 -21.31 -5.57
CA LEU A 183 -5.40 -21.08 -5.48
C LEU A 183 -6.15 -21.76 -6.63
N ARG A 184 -5.64 -21.68 -7.86
CA ARG A 184 -6.20 -22.41 -9.01
C ARG A 184 -6.19 -23.92 -8.77
N ARG A 185 -5.07 -24.47 -8.27
CA ARG A 185 -5.00 -25.88 -7.92
C ARG A 185 -6.00 -26.28 -6.84
N MET A 186 -6.16 -25.46 -5.81
CA MET A 186 -7.14 -25.71 -4.74
C MET A 186 -8.58 -25.71 -5.28
N ARG A 187 -8.91 -24.77 -6.18
CA ARG A 187 -10.18 -24.74 -6.90
C ARG A 187 -10.39 -26.05 -7.68
N ASP A 188 -9.41 -26.49 -8.43
CA ASP A 188 -9.46 -27.69 -9.24
C ASP A 188 -9.58 -28.98 -8.37
N GLU A 189 -9.08 -28.94 -7.12
CA GLU A 189 -9.29 -29.99 -6.10
C GLU A 189 -10.67 -29.88 -5.40
N GLY A 190 -11.53 -28.93 -5.82
CA GLY A 190 -12.91 -28.78 -5.34
C GLY A 190 -13.11 -27.82 -4.18
N HIS A 191 -12.12 -27.01 -3.82
CA HIS A 191 -12.30 -25.92 -2.86
C HIS A 191 -13.00 -24.74 -3.54
N SER A 192 -13.87 -24.05 -2.80
CA SER A 192 -14.51 -22.80 -3.25
C SER A 192 -13.84 -21.64 -2.57
N ILE A 193 -13.50 -20.60 -3.30
CA ILE A 193 -12.64 -19.52 -2.79
C ILE A 193 -13.34 -18.18 -3.00
N ILE A 194 -13.37 -17.34 -1.95
CA ILE A 194 -13.72 -15.92 -2.07
C ILE A 194 -12.45 -15.11 -1.86
N ILE A 195 -12.11 -14.26 -2.81
CA ILE A 195 -11.00 -13.32 -2.68
C ILE A 195 -11.55 -11.89 -2.60
N ILE A 196 -11.19 -11.18 -1.53
CA ILE A 196 -11.45 -9.76 -1.40
C ILE A 196 -10.21 -9.04 -1.89
N THR A 197 -10.35 -8.21 -2.90
CA THR A 197 -9.28 -7.35 -3.41
C THR A 197 -9.87 -6.10 -4.05
N HIS A 198 -9.07 -5.08 -4.19
CA HIS A 198 -9.39 -3.88 -4.96
C HIS A 198 -8.52 -3.76 -6.22
N LYS A 199 -7.63 -4.73 -6.45
CA LYS A 199 -6.74 -4.77 -7.62
C LYS A 199 -7.40 -5.49 -8.78
N LEU A 200 -7.81 -4.73 -9.78
CA LEU A 200 -8.58 -5.24 -10.92
C LEU A 200 -7.82 -6.26 -11.76
N ASN A 201 -6.52 -6.04 -11.99
CA ASN A 201 -5.65 -6.99 -12.70
C ASN A 201 -5.62 -8.38 -12.05
N GLU A 202 -5.57 -8.44 -10.70
CA GLU A 202 -5.61 -9.70 -9.97
C GLU A 202 -6.95 -10.43 -10.13
N VAL A 203 -8.04 -9.66 -10.14
CA VAL A 203 -9.39 -10.19 -10.38
C VAL A 203 -9.50 -10.77 -11.78
N MET A 204 -9.07 -10.02 -12.79
CA MET A 204 -9.11 -10.46 -14.19
C MET A 204 -8.26 -11.71 -14.44
N GLU A 205 -7.16 -11.86 -13.71
CA GLU A 205 -6.27 -13.00 -13.85
C GLU A 205 -6.76 -14.26 -13.12
N LEU A 206 -7.34 -14.12 -11.92
CA LEU A 206 -7.55 -15.25 -11.01
C LEU A 206 -9.00 -15.72 -10.93
N SER A 207 -9.98 -14.81 -10.94
CA SER A 207 -11.36 -15.15 -10.61
C SER A 207 -12.16 -15.73 -11.77
N ASP A 208 -13.12 -16.60 -11.47
CA ASP A 208 -14.09 -17.11 -12.43
C ASP A 208 -15.28 -16.14 -12.56
N ARG A 209 -15.71 -15.56 -11.44
CA ARG A 209 -16.78 -14.55 -11.36
C ARG A 209 -16.39 -13.40 -10.43
N VAL A 210 -17.02 -12.27 -10.64
CA VAL A 210 -16.80 -11.05 -9.86
C VAL A 210 -18.14 -10.55 -9.32
N ALA A 211 -18.24 -10.44 -8.00
CA ALA A 211 -19.36 -9.80 -7.31
C ALA A 211 -18.97 -8.41 -6.84
N ILE A 212 -19.84 -7.43 -7.03
CA ILE A 212 -19.55 -6.02 -6.77
C ILE A 212 -20.45 -5.50 -5.67
N LEU A 213 -19.83 -4.93 -4.62
CA LEU A 213 -20.50 -4.20 -3.56
C LEU A 213 -20.17 -2.70 -3.65
N ARG A 214 -21.18 -1.88 -3.45
CA ARG A 214 -21.03 -0.42 -3.40
C ARG A 214 -21.91 0.16 -2.30
N LYS A 215 -21.29 0.90 -1.35
CA LYS A 215 -21.98 1.57 -0.23
C LYS A 215 -22.91 0.67 0.56
N GLY A 216 -22.51 -0.57 0.81
CA GLY A 216 -23.30 -1.55 1.56
C GLY A 216 -24.39 -2.27 0.76
N GLU A 217 -24.48 -2.07 -0.54
CA GLU A 217 -25.46 -2.69 -1.44
C GLU A 217 -24.78 -3.63 -2.44
N TYR A 218 -25.47 -4.69 -2.84
CA TYR A 218 -25.07 -5.57 -3.92
C TYR A 218 -25.44 -4.94 -5.26
N ILE A 219 -24.49 -4.85 -6.17
CA ILE A 219 -24.70 -4.24 -7.50
C ILE A 219 -24.93 -5.31 -8.55
N THR A 220 -24.01 -6.24 -8.72
CA THR A 220 -24.08 -7.30 -9.72
C THR A 220 -23.05 -8.40 -9.46
N THR A 221 -23.22 -9.55 -10.12
CA THR A 221 -22.18 -10.58 -10.28
C THR A 221 -22.06 -10.94 -11.74
N VAL A 222 -20.85 -10.90 -12.28
CA VAL A 222 -20.55 -11.15 -13.69
C VAL A 222 -19.49 -12.23 -13.85
N ASN A 223 -19.45 -12.91 -14.99
CA ASN A 223 -18.34 -13.79 -15.35
C ASN A 223 -17.12 -12.93 -15.67
N THR A 224 -15.97 -13.27 -15.14
CA THR A 224 -14.73 -12.48 -15.35
C THR A 224 -14.35 -12.43 -16.84
N ALA A 225 -14.57 -13.51 -17.57
CA ALA A 225 -14.28 -13.57 -19.00
C ALA A 225 -15.19 -12.67 -19.88
N GLU A 226 -16.30 -12.16 -19.35
CA GLU A 226 -17.30 -11.36 -20.07
C GLU A 226 -17.24 -9.86 -19.72
N THR A 227 -16.25 -9.44 -18.93
CA THR A 227 -16.10 -8.06 -18.45
C THR A 227 -14.65 -7.59 -18.60
N ASN A 228 -14.39 -6.33 -18.26
CA ASN A 228 -13.08 -5.71 -18.27
C ASN A 228 -12.90 -4.76 -17.08
N GLU A 229 -11.66 -4.32 -16.85
CA GLU A 229 -11.32 -3.44 -15.70
C GLU A 229 -12.12 -2.13 -15.69
N GLN A 230 -12.40 -1.57 -16.88
CA GLN A 230 -13.17 -0.34 -17.02
C GLN A 230 -14.62 -0.52 -16.53
N GLU A 231 -15.30 -1.58 -16.96
CA GLU A 231 -16.67 -1.88 -16.53
C GLU A 231 -16.75 -2.21 -15.04
N LEU A 232 -15.80 -3.03 -14.53
CA LEU A 232 -15.72 -3.33 -13.10
C LEU A 232 -15.58 -2.04 -12.27
N THR A 233 -14.74 -1.10 -12.72
CA THR A 233 -14.56 0.19 -12.05
C THR A 233 -15.84 1.02 -12.10
N GLU A 234 -16.53 1.07 -13.25
CA GLU A 234 -17.79 1.81 -13.38
C GLU A 234 -18.87 1.29 -12.42
N TRP A 235 -18.99 -0.02 -12.26
CA TRP A 235 -19.91 -0.61 -11.28
C TRP A 235 -19.50 -0.34 -9.82
N MET A 236 -18.19 -0.41 -9.52
CA MET A 236 -17.68 -0.14 -8.18
C MET A 236 -17.93 1.29 -7.73
N VAL A 237 -17.68 2.25 -8.63
CA VAL A 237 -17.77 3.70 -8.35
C VAL A 237 -19.17 4.27 -8.64
N GLY A 238 -19.88 3.69 -9.61
CA GLY A 238 -21.21 4.13 -10.03
C GLY A 238 -21.21 5.26 -11.07
N ARG A 239 -20.07 5.58 -11.65
CA ARG A 239 -19.90 6.54 -12.74
C ARG A 239 -18.71 6.14 -13.61
N LYS A 240 -18.66 6.65 -14.84
CA LYS A 240 -17.48 6.49 -15.70
C LYS A 240 -16.27 7.18 -15.08
N ILE A 241 -15.16 6.47 -15.03
CA ILE A 241 -13.86 6.99 -14.63
C ILE A 241 -12.87 6.67 -15.74
N ASP A 242 -12.08 7.65 -16.11
CA ASP A 242 -10.95 7.41 -17.00
C ASP A 242 -9.80 6.82 -16.17
N LEU A 243 -9.50 5.54 -16.38
CA LEU A 243 -8.39 4.83 -15.75
C LEU A 243 -7.04 5.10 -16.44
N ASN A 244 -7.02 5.99 -17.44
CA ASN A 244 -5.83 6.29 -18.20
C ASN A 244 -5.00 7.37 -17.48
N ILE A 245 -3.85 6.99 -16.96
CA ILE A 245 -2.88 7.96 -16.41
C ILE A 245 -2.14 8.60 -17.59
N GLN A 246 -2.59 9.80 -17.99
CA GLN A 246 -1.93 10.56 -19.04
C GLN A 246 -0.66 11.21 -18.48
N ARG A 247 0.48 10.51 -18.63
CA ARG A 247 1.79 11.06 -18.24
C ARG A 247 2.21 12.16 -19.20
N PRO A 248 2.39 13.42 -18.74
CA PRO A 248 2.95 14.48 -19.56
C PRO A 248 4.39 14.15 -19.97
N PRO A 249 4.84 14.57 -21.18
CA PRO A 249 6.23 14.38 -21.58
C PRO A 249 7.17 15.11 -20.61
N MET A 250 8.32 14.51 -20.35
CA MET A 250 9.36 15.13 -19.55
C MET A 250 10.13 16.15 -20.39
N GLU A 251 10.18 17.40 -19.94
CA GLU A 251 11.05 18.41 -20.52
C GLU A 251 12.50 18.20 -20.05
N LYS A 252 13.49 18.63 -20.87
CA LYS A 252 14.90 18.56 -20.49
C LYS A 252 15.21 19.64 -19.45
N ALA A 253 14.91 19.35 -18.18
CA ALA A 253 15.17 20.24 -17.06
C ALA A 253 16.47 19.90 -16.32
N ARG A 254 17.00 20.87 -15.56
CA ARG A 254 18.15 20.66 -14.68
C ARG A 254 17.78 19.83 -13.46
N PRO A 255 18.73 19.07 -12.86
CA PRO A 255 18.51 18.44 -11.56
C PRO A 255 18.12 19.48 -10.50
N LEU A 256 17.04 19.17 -9.75
CA LEU A 256 16.59 19.97 -8.60
C LEU A 256 17.11 19.40 -7.28
N LEU A 257 17.08 18.08 -7.16
CA LEU A 257 17.60 17.36 -5.99
C LEU A 257 18.55 16.26 -6.49
N GLU A 258 19.71 16.18 -5.88
CA GLU A 258 20.71 15.19 -6.17
C GLU A 258 21.18 14.52 -4.89
N ILE A 259 21.21 13.20 -4.92
CA ILE A 259 21.66 12.34 -3.84
C ILE A 259 22.97 11.69 -4.26
N ARG A 260 24.03 11.86 -3.48
CA ARG A 260 25.35 11.30 -3.74
C ARG A 260 25.85 10.50 -2.56
N ASP A 261 26.15 9.24 -2.81
CA ASP A 261 26.82 8.33 -1.88
C ASP A 261 26.13 8.27 -0.49
N LEU A 262 24.79 8.34 -0.50
CA LEU A 262 23.99 8.50 0.71
C LEU A 262 23.91 7.20 1.49
N THR A 263 24.28 7.26 2.77
CA THR A 263 24.14 6.15 3.71
C THR A 263 23.32 6.59 4.93
N ILE A 264 22.31 5.78 5.27
CA ILE A 264 21.38 6.06 6.37
C ILE A 264 21.24 4.82 7.25
N ARG A 265 21.15 5.01 8.57
CA ARG A 265 20.85 3.94 9.52
C ARG A 265 19.37 3.91 9.90
N SER A 266 18.86 2.70 10.15
CA SER A 266 17.56 2.49 10.76
C SER A 266 17.59 2.85 12.24
N ASP A 267 16.41 2.91 12.88
CA ASP A 267 16.27 3.16 14.33
C ASP A 267 16.94 2.06 15.17
N GLU A 268 17.10 0.86 14.61
CA GLU A 268 17.75 -0.30 15.21
C GLU A 268 19.27 -0.32 14.99
N GLY A 269 19.83 0.71 14.31
CA GLY A 269 21.25 0.84 14.02
C GLY A 269 21.75 0.04 12.80
N ALA A 270 20.89 -0.70 12.10
CA ALA A 270 21.24 -1.37 10.86
C ALA A 270 21.34 -0.37 9.69
N THR A 271 22.12 -0.68 8.64
CA THR A 271 22.17 0.13 7.43
C THR A 271 20.86 -0.03 6.65
N ALA A 272 20.07 1.02 6.58
CA ALA A 272 18.80 1.06 5.84
C ALA A 272 18.99 1.51 4.38
N ILE A 273 19.91 2.45 4.14
CA ILE A 273 20.32 2.94 2.82
C ILE A 273 21.85 2.87 2.76
N ASP A 274 22.38 2.32 1.69
CA ASP A 274 23.79 1.98 1.52
C ASP A 274 24.33 2.53 0.19
N HIS A 275 25.11 3.62 0.26
CA HIS A 275 25.80 4.25 -0.87
C HIS A 275 24.91 4.58 -2.08
N VAL A 276 23.70 5.13 -1.82
CA VAL A 276 22.68 5.39 -2.85
C VAL A 276 22.98 6.67 -3.61
N ASN A 277 22.83 6.59 -4.96
CA ASN A 277 23.05 7.69 -5.88
C ASN A 277 21.86 7.84 -6.84
N PHE A 278 21.27 9.02 -6.92
CA PHE A 278 20.25 9.38 -7.92
C PHE A 278 20.01 10.88 -7.94
N TYR A 279 19.22 11.36 -8.88
CA TYR A 279 18.78 12.75 -8.94
C TYR A 279 17.33 12.84 -9.45
N ILE A 280 16.68 13.96 -9.14
CA ILE A 280 15.32 14.32 -9.58
C ILE A 280 15.40 15.62 -10.34
N ARG A 281 14.84 15.66 -11.54
CA ARG A 281 14.76 16.87 -12.38
C ARG A 281 13.44 17.62 -12.16
N GLY A 282 13.40 18.90 -12.53
CA GLY A 282 12.14 19.61 -12.63
C GLY A 282 11.25 18.99 -13.70
N GLY A 283 9.95 18.85 -13.43
CA GLY A 283 9.02 18.20 -14.34
C GLY A 283 9.24 16.69 -14.53
N GLU A 284 9.89 16.02 -13.58
CA GLU A 284 10.11 14.57 -13.56
C GLU A 284 9.39 13.93 -12.37
N ILE A 285 8.76 12.79 -12.61
CA ILE A 285 8.30 11.88 -11.55
C ILE A 285 9.26 10.71 -11.52
N LEU A 286 10.09 10.64 -10.46
CA LEU A 286 10.95 9.50 -10.18
C LEU A 286 10.24 8.56 -9.20
N GLY A 287 9.86 7.38 -9.66
CA GLY A 287 9.32 6.32 -8.82
C GLY A 287 10.41 5.66 -8.00
N VAL A 288 10.08 5.22 -6.78
CA VAL A 288 10.95 4.37 -5.95
C VAL A 288 10.21 3.08 -5.66
N ALA A 289 10.63 2.00 -6.31
CA ALA A 289 10.13 0.65 -6.11
C ALA A 289 11.02 -0.13 -5.16
N GLY A 290 10.44 -1.06 -4.40
CA GLY A 290 11.17 -1.95 -3.50
C GLY A 290 10.21 -2.69 -2.58
N ILE A 291 10.64 -3.82 -2.04
CA ILE A 291 9.89 -4.56 -1.03
C ILE A 291 9.84 -3.73 0.26
N ALA A 292 8.76 -3.87 1.03
CA ALA A 292 8.64 -3.18 2.31
C ALA A 292 9.87 -3.40 3.20
N GLY A 293 10.44 -2.31 3.74
CA GLY A 293 11.65 -2.36 4.57
C GLY A 293 12.98 -2.27 3.80
N CYS A 294 12.96 -1.98 2.48
CA CYS A 294 14.18 -1.78 1.71
C CYS A 294 14.78 -0.36 1.82
N GLY A 295 14.29 0.48 2.75
CA GLY A 295 14.86 1.81 3.02
C GLY A 295 14.08 2.99 2.43
N GLN A 296 12.93 2.76 1.78
CA GLN A 296 12.12 3.82 1.16
C GLN A 296 11.68 4.88 2.19
N LYS A 297 11.25 4.43 3.37
CA LYS A 297 10.84 5.32 4.47
C LYS A 297 12.00 6.17 4.95
N GLU A 298 13.12 5.52 5.25
CA GLU A 298 14.34 6.16 5.75
C GLU A 298 14.89 7.19 4.76
N LEU A 299 14.82 6.88 3.46
CA LEU A 299 15.20 7.80 2.39
C LEU A 299 14.32 9.06 2.39
N CYS A 300 13.00 8.90 2.44
CA CYS A 300 12.06 10.02 2.48
C CYS A 300 12.25 10.89 3.73
N GLU A 301 12.42 10.26 4.91
CA GLU A 301 12.66 10.94 6.18
C GLU A 301 13.97 11.72 6.18
N ALA A 302 15.04 11.17 5.59
CA ALA A 302 16.33 11.85 5.48
C ALA A 302 16.26 13.07 4.57
N ILE A 303 15.60 12.96 3.40
CA ILE A 303 15.40 14.10 2.48
C ILE A 303 14.59 15.22 3.19
N ALA A 304 13.65 14.87 4.04
CA ALA A 304 12.87 15.82 4.80
C ALA A 304 13.60 16.40 6.04
N GLY A 305 14.81 15.92 6.34
CA GLY A 305 15.56 16.31 7.54
C GLY A 305 15.02 15.75 8.84
N LEU A 306 14.14 14.75 8.76
CA LEU A 306 13.56 14.06 9.93
C LEU A 306 14.47 12.93 10.47
N ARG A 307 15.43 12.50 9.65
CA ARG A 307 16.38 11.43 10.01
C ARG A 307 17.82 11.88 9.73
N PRO A 308 18.75 11.60 10.65
CA PRO A 308 20.15 11.92 10.45
C PRO A 308 20.74 11.05 9.32
N VAL A 309 21.61 11.66 8.51
CA VAL A 309 22.40 11.01 7.47
C VAL A 309 23.75 10.62 8.06
N GLN A 310 24.20 9.38 7.83
CA GLN A 310 25.50 8.92 8.30
C GLN A 310 26.64 9.44 7.44
N SER A 311 26.48 9.38 6.11
CA SER A 311 27.45 9.88 5.14
C SER A 311 26.77 10.19 3.81
N GLY A 312 27.47 10.94 2.92
CA GLY A 312 26.99 11.34 1.61
C GLY A 312 26.46 12.76 1.57
N LEU A 313 25.94 13.14 0.42
CA LEU A 313 25.48 14.50 0.14
C LEU A 313 24.04 14.48 -0.40
N MET A 314 23.25 15.49 -0.01
CA MET A 314 21.96 15.81 -0.60
C MET A 314 22.03 17.25 -1.11
N ILE A 315 22.05 17.44 -2.42
CA ILE A 315 22.26 18.75 -3.06
C ILE A 315 20.93 19.20 -3.68
N HIS A 316 20.41 20.34 -3.22
CA HIS A 316 19.23 20.99 -3.77
C HIS A 316 19.62 22.32 -4.39
N LYS A 317 19.47 22.45 -5.72
CA LYS A 317 19.86 23.66 -6.48
C LYS A 317 21.29 24.16 -6.21
N GLY A 318 22.22 23.25 -5.96
CA GLY A 318 23.62 23.56 -5.68
C GLY A 318 24.00 23.63 -4.20
N ASP A 319 23.03 23.69 -3.29
CA ASP A 319 23.27 23.73 -1.84
C ASP A 319 23.19 22.34 -1.22
N ASN A 320 24.15 21.99 -0.37
CA ASN A 320 24.04 20.79 0.45
C ASN A 320 23.00 21.01 1.57
N ILE A 321 22.03 20.08 1.67
CA ILE A 321 20.94 20.15 2.66
C ILE A 321 21.09 19.12 3.78
N VAL A 322 22.15 18.32 3.79
CA VAL A 322 22.43 17.36 4.87
C VAL A 322 22.59 18.10 6.20
N GLY A 323 21.88 17.63 7.23
CA GLY A 323 21.93 18.21 8.58
C GLY A 323 21.11 19.50 8.74
N LEU A 324 20.40 19.97 7.71
CA LEU A 324 19.45 21.06 7.88
C LEU A 324 18.21 20.58 8.62
N SER A 325 17.60 21.49 9.40
CA SER A 325 16.33 21.20 10.05
C SER A 325 15.19 21.07 9.02
N PRO A 326 14.10 20.34 9.35
CA PRO A 326 12.94 20.24 8.45
C PRO A 326 12.38 21.59 8.01
N LYS A 327 12.40 22.60 8.91
CA LYS A 327 11.97 23.97 8.60
C LYS A 327 12.88 24.60 7.52
N ALA A 328 14.19 24.49 7.65
CA ALA A 328 15.15 25.05 6.69
C ALA A 328 15.05 24.36 5.31
N ILE A 329 14.79 23.04 5.28
CA ILE A 329 14.54 22.29 4.05
C ILE A 329 13.27 22.77 3.36
N LEU A 330 12.19 22.98 4.12
CA LEU A 330 10.93 23.52 3.62
C LEU A 330 11.11 24.93 3.01
N GLU A 331 11.87 25.79 3.67
CA GLU A 331 12.17 27.17 3.19
C GLU A 331 12.99 27.15 1.87
N LYS A 332 13.73 26.08 1.59
CA LYS A 332 14.40 25.84 0.29
C LYS A 332 13.45 25.31 -0.80
N GLY A 333 12.17 25.10 -0.50
CA GLY A 333 11.15 24.66 -1.45
C GLY A 333 11.08 23.15 -1.63
N ILE A 334 11.66 22.35 -0.73
CA ILE A 334 11.44 20.90 -0.68
C ILE A 334 10.25 20.66 0.25
N SER A 335 9.17 20.17 -0.33
CA SER A 335 7.97 19.80 0.43
C SER A 335 7.81 18.28 0.42
N MET A 336 7.61 17.69 1.60
CA MET A 336 7.36 16.26 1.72
C MET A 336 5.90 16.03 2.12
N SER A 337 5.22 15.22 1.33
CA SER A 337 3.93 14.64 1.65
C SER A 337 4.14 13.19 2.08
N PHE A 338 4.39 12.98 3.36
CA PHE A 338 4.56 11.64 3.91
C PHE A 338 3.21 11.12 4.42
N ILE A 339 2.79 10.00 3.86
CA ILE A 339 1.51 9.38 4.20
C ILE A 339 1.81 8.02 4.81
N PRO A 340 1.90 7.95 6.13
CA PRO A 340 2.01 6.69 6.84
C PRO A 340 0.66 5.94 6.84
N GLU A 341 0.68 4.70 7.27
CA GLU A 341 -0.56 3.95 7.57
C GLU A 341 -1.47 4.71 8.54
N ASP A 342 -0.86 5.31 9.57
CA ASP A 342 -1.54 6.28 10.47
C ASP A 342 -1.43 7.71 9.91
N ARG A 343 -2.34 8.05 9.00
CA ARG A 343 -2.38 9.34 8.30
C ARG A 343 -2.59 10.53 9.19
N LEU A 344 -3.31 10.32 10.28
CA LEU A 344 -3.70 11.40 11.18
C LEU A 344 -2.68 11.62 12.31
N GLY A 345 -1.71 10.73 12.51
CA GLY A 345 -0.67 10.89 13.53
C GLY A 345 0.55 11.67 13.08
N MET A 346 0.88 11.63 11.78
CA MET A 346 2.12 12.19 11.24
C MET A 346 1.93 13.30 10.19
N GLY A 347 0.86 13.22 9.40
CA GLY A 347 0.64 14.16 8.28
C GLY A 347 -0.12 15.41 8.66
N LEU A 348 -1.24 15.28 9.36
CA LEU A 348 -2.17 16.35 9.75
C LEU A 348 -2.47 16.26 11.24
N ALA A 349 -2.86 17.38 11.83
CA ALA A 349 -3.36 17.45 13.21
C ALA A 349 -4.86 17.06 13.24
N PRO A 350 -5.23 15.85 13.74
CA PRO A 350 -6.56 15.27 13.54
C PRO A 350 -7.71 16.09 14.15
N SER A 351 -7.47 16.69 15.30
CA SER A 351 -8.47 17.47 16.05
C SER A 351 -8.62 18.91 15.55
N LEU A 352 -7.68 19.39 14.74
CA LEU A 352 -7.72 20.73 14.17
C LEU A 352 -8.55 20.76 12.88
N SER A 353 -9.08 21.97 12.57
CA SER A 353 -9.82 22.20 11.34
C SER A 353 -8.94 22.11 10.09
N ILE A 354 -9.56 22.04 8.90
CA ILE A 354 -8.82 22.17 7.63
C ILE A 354 -8.07 23.50 7.60
N THR A 355 -8.73 24.62 7.98
CA THR A 355 -8.12 25.94 8.10
C THR A 355 -6.87 25.94 8.97
N ASP A 356 -6.95 25.38 10.18
CA ASP A 356 -5.81 25.35 11.09
C ASP A 356 -4.67 24.47 10.56
N ASN A 357 -4.99 23.35 9.90
CA ASN A 357 -3.99 22.50 9.26
C ASN A 357 -3.27 23.20 8.08
N MET A 358 -3.94 24.08 7.32
CA MET A 358 -3.28 24.88 6.28
C MET A 358 -2.25 25.85 6.86
N ILE A 359 -2.55 26.42 8.03
CA ILE A 359 -1.69 27.41 8.70
C ILE A 359 -0.42 26.76 9.28
N LEU A 360 -0.44 25.49 9.67
CA LEU A 360 0.65 24.82 10.40
C LEU A 360 2.04 24.99 9.77
N LYS A 361 2.17 25.12 8.47
CA LYS A 361 3.46 25.32 7.79
C LYS A 361 3.84 26.79 7.63
N ASN A 362 2.87 27.71 7.64
CA ASN A 362 3.07 29.12 7.31
C ASN A 362 2.85 30.06 8.49
N TYR A 363 2.53 29.56 9.69
CA TYR A 363 2.21 30.38 10.85
C TYR A 363 3.33 31.38 11.22
N SER A 364 4.58 31.01 10.99
CA SER A 364 5.76 31.86 11.29
C SER A 364 5.99 32.97 10.27
N GLN A 365 5.31 32.96 9.13
CA GLN A 365 5.42 34.00 8.08
C GLN A 365 4.45 35.17 8.31
N ALA A 366 3.49 35.02 9.22
CA ALA A 366 2.56 36.09 9.58
C ALA A 366 3.30 37.25 10.26
N LYS A 367 3.07 38.46 9.77
CA LYS A 367 3.62 39.68 10.37
C LYS A 367 2.77 40.04 11.61
N GLY A 368 3.31 39.85 12.81
CA GLY A 368 2.65 40.22 14.05
C GLY A 368 2.53 39.08 15.07
N PRO A 369 1.93 39.37 16.27
CA PRO A 369 1.83 38.39 17.35
C PRO A 369 0.67 37.38 17.16
N PHE A 370 -0.17 37.55 16.15
CA PHE A 370 -1.32 36.70 15.88
C PHE A 370 -1.18 35.87 14.62
N VAL A 371 -1.76 34.68 14.65
CA VAL A 371 -1.82 33.78 13.49
C VAL A 371 -2.81 34.32 12.45
N ASP A 372 -2.43 34.35 11.18
CA ASP A 372 -3.32 34.74 10.08
C ASP A 372 -4.36 33.67 9.76
N ARG A 373 -5.46 33.67 10.50
CA ARG A 373 -6.59 32.75 10.26
C ARG A 373 -7.40 33.10 9.01
N LYS A 374 -7.37 34.36 8.54
CA LYS A 374 -8.10 34.77 7.33
C LYS A 374 -7.42 34.21 6.09
N GLY A 375 -6.09 34.33 5.99
CA GLY A 375 -5.30 33.74 4.94
C GLY A 375 -5.41 32.20 4.94
N GLY A 376 -5.24 31.55 6.10
CA GLY A 376 -5.41 30.12 6.24
C GLY A 376 -6.80 29.60 5.82
N ARG A 377 -7.87 30.36 6.11
CA ARG A 377 -9.23 30.03 5.67
C ARG A 377 -9.36 30.13 4.14
N ALA A 378 -8.85 31.20 3.55
CA ALA A 378 -8.85 31.37 2.10
C ALA A 378 -8.09 30.22 1.40
N ASP A 379 -6.93 29.80 1.93
CA ASP A 379 -6.18 28.66 1.44
C ASP A 379 -6.96 27.34 1.58
N ALA A 380 -7.61 27.12 2.72
CA ALA A 380 -8.45 25.95 2.94
C ALA A 380 -9.63 25.89 1.95
N GLU A 381 -10.34 27.01 1.76
CA GLU A 381 -11.45 27.10 0.80
C GLU A 381 -10.99 26.92 -0.65
N HIS A 382 -9.79 27.39 -0.99
CA HIS A 382 -9.18 27.17 -2.30
C HIS A 382 -8.90 25.68 -2.52
N VAL A 383 -8.23 25.01 -1.58
CA VAL A 383 -7.93 23.58 -1.64
C VAL A 383 -9.22 22.74 -1.70
N ILE A 384 -10.24 23.11 -0.93
CA ILE A 384 -11.54 22.43 -0.94
C ILE A 384 -12.16 22.47 -2.33
N ARG A 385 -12.13 23.63 -3.00
CA ARG A 385 -12.70 23.80 -4.36
C ARG A 385 -11.85 23.11 -5.43
N GLU A 386 -10.54 23.33 -5.41
CA GLU A 386 -9.63 22.86 -6.45
C GLU A 386 -9.48 21.34 -6.46
N LEU A 387 -9.40 20.74 -5.26
CA LEU A 387 -9.22 19.29 -5.11
C LEU A 387 -10.54 18.55 -4.84
N GLU A 388 -11.66 19.25 -4.96
CA GLU A 388 -13.00 18.68 -4.73
C GLU A 388 -13.08 17.91 -3.39
N VAL A 389 -12.65 18.55 -2.29
CA VAL A 389 -12.71 17.96 -0.94
C VAL A 389 -14.15 17.95 -0.46
N VAL A 390 -14.69 16.76 -0.21
CA VAL A 390 -16.06 16.62 0.33
C VAL A 390 -16.02 16.89 1.84
N THR A 391 -16.53 18.05 2.24
CA THR A 391 -16.56 18.52 3.63
C THR A 391 -17.72 19.50 3.85
N PRO A 392 -18.31 19.55 5.06
CA PRO A 392 -19.31 20.57 5.39
C PRO A 392 -18.75 22.00 5.35
N SER A 393 -17.50 22.22 5.77
CA SER A 393 -16.86 23.54 5.80
C SER A 393 -15.34 23.44 6.00
N ALA A 394 -14.62 24.55 5.80
CA ALA A 394 -13.21 24.68 6.11
C ALA A 394 -12.88 24.56 7.61
N ASP A 395 -13.87 24.75 8.48
CA ASP A 395 -13.73 24.61 9.94
C ASP A 395 -13.95 23.16 10.43
N THR A 396 -14.21 22.22 9.52
CA THR A 396 -14.38 20.80 9.86
C THR A 396 -13.06 20.21 10.35
N PRO A 397 -13.02 19.55 11.54
CA PRO A 397 -11.84 18.80 11.99
C PRO A 397 -11.49 17.68 11.02
N VAL A 398 -10.19 17.57 10.63
CA VAL A 398 -9.77 16.61 9.58
C VAL A 398 -10.04 15.15 9.93
N ARG A 399 -10.11 14.79 11.21
CA ARG A 399 -10.49 13.43 11.66
C ARG A 399 -11.91 13.01 11.26
N ARG A 400 -12.76 13.96 10.85
CA ARG A 400 -14.15 13.69 10.40
C ARG A 400 -14.25 13.47 8.89
N LEU A 401 -13.15 13.67 8.18
CA LEU A 401 -13.09 13.47 6.73
C LEU A 401 -12.86 11.98 6.40
N SER A 402 -13.31 11.55 5.21
CA SER A 402 -12.91 10.26 4.67
C SER A 402 -11.42 10.24 4.36
N GLY A 403 -10.81 9.03 4.28
CA GLY A 403 -9.39 8.87 4.00
C GLY A 403 -8.93 9.62 2.74
N GLY A 404 -9.70 9.55 1.65
CA GLY A 404 -9.41 10.28 0.42
C GLY A 404 -9.44 11.81 0.60
N ASN A 405 -10.38 12.33 1.37
CA ASN A 405 -10.46 13.76 1.64
C ASN A 405 -9.34 14.25 2.58
N VAL A 406 -8.97 13.44 3.59
CA VAL A 406 -7.77 13.71 4.43
C VAL A 406 -6.53 13.84 3.55
N GLN A 407 -6.39 12.94 2.57
CA GLN A 407 -5.29 12.90 1.64
C GLN A 407 -5.24 14.15 0.74
N LYS A 408 -6.38 14.53 0.17
CA LYS A 408 -6.52 15.74 -0.65
C LYS A 408 -6.15 16.99 0.13
N VAL A 409 -6.58 17.10 1.40
CA VAL A 409 -6.21 18.21 2.28
C VAL A 409 -4.71 18.24 2.54
N LEU A 410 -4.09 17.08 2.84
CA LEU A 410 -2.65 16.99 3.06
C LEU A 410 -1.87 17.41 1.81
N LEU A 411 -2.21 16.84 0.66
CA LEU A 411 -1.56 17.15 -0.60
C LEU A 411 -1.77 18.61 -1.00
N GLY A 412 -2.98 19.14 -0.85
CA GLY A 412 -3.30 20.55 -1.11
C GLY A 412 -2.48 21.52 -0.26
N ARG A 413 -2.26 21.20 1.03
CA ARG A 413 -1.36 21.95 1.90
C ARG A 413 0.08 21.97 1.38
N GLU A 414 0.57 20.82 0.97
CA GLU A 414 1.95 20.67 0.46
C GLU A 414 2.15 21.44 -0.85
N ILE A 415 1.21 21.32 -1.78
CA ILE A 415 1.24 22.02 -3.08
C ILE A 415 1.15 23.52 -2.90
N LYS A 416 0.28 23.99 -2.01
CA LYS A 416 0.08 25.42 -1.75
C LYS A 416 1.34 26.10 -1.20
N ALA A 417 2.24 25.34 -0.58
CA ALA A 417 3.54 25.84 -0.14
C ALA A 417 4.49 26.19 -1.31
N GLY A 418 4.13 25.91 -2.55
CA GLY A 418 4.92 26.21 -3.76
C GLY A 418 6.24 25.45 -3.82
N PRO A 419 6.27 24.12 -3.65
CA PRO A 419 7.50 23.36 -3.60
C PRO A 419 8.18 23.28 -4.96
N ASN A 420 9.50 23.16 -4.98
CA ASN A 420 10.26 22.79 -6.18
C ASN A 420 10.39 21.27 -6.31
N VAL A 421 10.41 20.58 -5.17
CA VAL A 421 10.47 19.11 -5.09
C VAL A 421 9.39 18.64 -4.11
N ILE A 422 8.63 17.63 -4.51
CA ILE A 422 7.69 16.92 -3.65
C ILE A 422 8.23 15.52 -3.41
N VAL A 423 8.30 15.11 -2.15
CA VAL A 423 8.57 13.72 -1.76
C VAL A 423 7.28 13.14 -1.23
N THR A 424 6.76 12.11 -1.87
CA THR A 424 5.50 11.48 -1.47
C THR A 424 5.67 9.97 -1.37
N ALA A 425 5.32 9.42 -0.20
CA ALA A 425 5.39 8.00 0.06
C ALA A 425 3.97 7.43 0.22
N TYR A 426 3.64 6.45 -0.62
CA TYR A 426 2.37 5.74 -0.61
C TYR A 426 1.13 6.66 -0.63
N PRO A 427 1.07 7.67 -1.54
CA PRO A 427 0.06 8.73 -1.49
C PRO A 427 -1.37 8.24 -1.67
N VAL A 428 -1.55 7.06 -2.22
CA VAL A 428 -2.88 6.49 -2.50
C VAL A 428 -3.20 5.25 -1.67
N ARG A 429 -2.29 4.81 -0.80
CA ARG A 429 -2.46 3.58 -0.01
C ARG A 429 -3.77 3.60 0.77
N GLY A 430 -4.62 2.58 0.56
CA GLY A 430 -5.92 2.43 1.22
C GLY A 430 -6.95 3.51 0.83
N LEU A 431 -6.81 4.18 -0.30
CA LEU A 431 -7.83 5.01 -0.89
C LEU A 431 -8.70 4.21 -1.87
N ASP A 432 -9.87 4.75 -2.19
CA ASP A 432 -10.69 4.28 -3.29
C ASP A 432 -10.07 4.66 -4.64
N ILE A 433 -10.48 3.97 -5.70
CA ILE A 433 -9.94 4.15 -7.05
C ILE A 433 -10.10 5.61 -7.52
N ASN A 434 -11.26 6.21 -7.31
CA ASN A 434 -11.53 7.58 -7.74
C ASN A 434 -10.60 8.58 -7.06
N SER A 435 -10.42 8.46 -5.74
CA SER A 435 -9.50 9.30 -4.96
C SER A 435 -8.05 9.10 -5.42
N SER A 436 -7.66 7.88 -5.75
CA SER A 436 -6.31 7.57 -6.23
C SER A 436 -6.00 8.24 -7.56
N TYR A 437 -6.89 8.14 -8.54
CA TYR A 437 -6.72 8.78 -9.85
C TYR A 437 -6.75 10.31 -9.77
N ALA A 438 -7.58 10.88 -8.89
CA ALA A 438 -7.54 12.31 -8.62
C ALA A 438 -6.15 12.76 -8.13
N ILE A 439 -5.50 11.99 -7.25
CA ILE A 439 -4.15 12.28 -6.76
C ILE A 439 -3.11 12.15 -7.86
N TYR A 440 -3.19 11.12 -8.73
CA TYR A 440 -2.28 10.98 -9.87
C TYR A 440 -2.38 12.17 -10.84
N ASN A 441 -3.60 12.65 -11.09
CA ASN A 441 -3.82 13.85 -11.91
C ASN A 441 -3.22 15.10 -11.27
N ILE A 442 -3.33 15.26 -9.94
CA ILE A 442 -2.71 16.36 -9.20
C ILE A 442 -1.18 16.29 -9.33
N LEU A 443 -0.57 15.10 -9.16
CA LEU A 443 0.88 14.93 -9.32
C LEU A 443 1.33 15.23 -10.76
N ASN A 444 0.58 14.79 -11.77
CA ASN A 444 0.83 15.10 -13.17
C ASN A 444 0.71 16.60 -13.47
N GLN A 445 -0.22 17.32 -12.81
CA GLN A 445 -0.30 18.78 -12.94
C GLN A 445 0.94 19.44 -12.31
N GLN A 446 1.37 19.03 -11.12
CA GLN A 446 2.60 19.54 -10.50
C GLN A 446 3.84 19.27 -11.35
N LYS A 447 3.91 18.12 -12.01
CA LYS A 447 4.95 17.82 -12.98
C LYS A 447 4.94 18.82 -14.15
N LYS A 448 3.76 19.14 -14.74
CA LYS A 448 3.62 20.16 -15.79
C LYS A 448 4.08 21.53 -15.32
N ASP A 449 3.89 21.85 -14.05
CA ASP A 449 4.30 23.11 -13.42
C ASP A 449 5.82 23.14 -13.12
N GLY A 450 6.57 22.10 -13.52
CA GLY A 450 8.02 22.01 -13.38
C GLY A 450 8.51 21.47 -12.04
N VAL A 451 7.64 20.96 -11.19
CA VAL A 451 8.00 20.37 -9.89
C VAL A 451 8.63 18.99 -10.11
N GLY A 452 9.76 18.72 -9.44
CA GLY A 452 10.36 17.38 -9.37
C GLY A 452 9.66 16.54 -8.29
N ILE A 453 9.29 15.31 -8.60
CA ILE A 453 8.49 14.46 -7.68
C ILE A 453 9.23 13.15 -7.42
N LEU A 454 9.47 12.84 -6.15
CA LEU A 454 9.85 11.51 -5.69
C LEU A 454 8.59 10.77 -5.25
N PHE A 455 8.23 9.73 -5.98
CA PHE A 455 7.01 8.95 -5.76
C PHE A 455 7.34 7.56 -5.26
N VAL A 456 7.05 7.25 -4.00
CA VAL A 456 7.15 5.88 -3.47
C VAL A 456 5.79 5.22 -3.59
N GLY A 457 5.71 4.11 -4.34
CA GLY A 457 4.48 3.38 -4.61
C GLY A 457 4.63 1.88 -4.40
N GLU A 458 3.49 1.20 -4.26
CA GLU A 458 3.40 -0.27 -4.12
C GLU A 458 2.96 -0.94 -5.43
N ASP A 459 2.17 -0.23 -6.24
CA ASP A 459 1.59 -0.75 -7.47
C ASP A 459 2.49 -0.45 -8.67
N LEU A 460 3.10 -1.49 -9.23
CA LEU A 460 4.03 -1.36 -10.36
C LEU A 460 3.32 -0.91 -11.65
N ASP A 461 2.04 -1.27 -11.86
CA ASP A 461 1.27 -0.79 -13.02
C ASP A 461 1.11 0.71 -12.99
N VAL A 462 0.72 1.23 -11.83
CA VAL A 462 0.61 2.67 -11.60
C VAL A 462 1.97 3.34 -11.74
N MET A 463 3.03 2.76 -11.16
CA MET A 463 4.38 3.34 -11.27
C MET A 463 4.86 3.40 -12.71
N MET A 464 4.62 2.36 -13.50
CA MET A 464 4.97 2.32 -14.94
C MET A 464 4.15 3.32 -15.75
N ALA A 465 2.89 3.58 -15.39
CA ALA A 465 2.02 4.53 -16.06
C ALA A 465 2.31 5.99 -15.66
N LEU A 466 2.61 6.26 -14.37
CA LEU A 466 2.73 7.60 -13.80
C LEU A 466 4.17 8.15 -13.86
N CYS A 467 5.16 7.32 -13.53
CA CYS A 467 6.55 7.76 -13.38
C CYS A 467 7.27 7.83 -14.73
N ASP A 468 8.26 8.73 -14.84
CA ASP A 468 9.16 8.79 -16.01
C ASP A 468 10.26 7.74 -15.90
N LYS A 469 10.78 7.59 -14.69
CA LYS A 469 11.79 6.60 -14.34
C LYS A 469 11.42 5.94 -13.01
N ILE A 470 11.94 4.73 -12.83
CA ILE A 470 11.76 3.96 -11.61
C ILE A 470 13.14 3.57 -11.08
N LEU A 471 13.45 4.05 -9.87
CA LEU A 471 14.57 3.62 -9.06
C LEU A 471 14.15 2.39 -8.26
N VAL A 472 14.91 1.31 -8.35
CA VAL A 472 14.59 0.07 -7.62
C VAL A 472 15.56 -0.10 -6.47
N LEU A 473 15.01 -0.22 -5.26
CA LEU A 473 15.74 -0.50 -4.03
C LEU A 473 15.61 -1.97 -3.62
N CYS A 474 16.74 -2.58 -3.28
CA CYS A 474 16.81 -3.90 -2.67
C CYS A 474 17.83 -3.89 -1.54
N HIS A 475 17.41 -4.23 -0.31
CA HIS A 475 18.26 -4.22 0.89
C HIS A 475 19.10 -2.93 1.05
N GLY A 476 18.46 -1.76 0.83
CA GLY A 476 19.10 -0.46 0.97
C GLY A 476 19.98 -0.03 -0.21
N LYS A 477 20.15 -0.86 -1.23
CA LYS A 477 20.98 -0.56 -2.42
C LYS A 477 20.13 -0.29 -3.64
N VAL A 478 20.64 0.55 -4.54
CA VAL A 478 20.01 0.78 -5.84
C VAL A 478 20.39 -0.36 -6.80
N MET A 479 19.40 -1.13 -7.23
CA MET A 479 19.56 -2.15 -8.26
C MET A 479 19.52 -1.58 -9.67
N GLY A 480 19.13 -0.35 -9.83
CA GLY A 480 19.12 0.40 -11.10
C GLY A 480 18.04 1.49 -11.10
N VAL A 481 18.16 2.38 -12.09
CA VAL A 481 17.13 3.40 -12.42
C VAL A 481 16.72 3.16 -13.87
N VAL A 482 15.52 2.71 -14.11
CA VAL A 482 15.02 2.33 -15.44
C VAL A 482 13.96 3.30 -15.95
N HIS A 483 13.84 3.46 -17.26
CA HIS A 483 12.72 4.21 -17.86
C HIS A 483 11.43 3.41 -17.71
N ALA A 484 10.37 4.02 -17.20
CA ALA A 484 9.10 3.35 -16.93
C ALA A 484 8.41 2.80 -18.19
N ASP A 485 8.65 3.42 -19.36
CA ASP A 485 8.14 3.00 -20.66
C ASP A 485 8.98 1.93 -21.37
N LYS A 486 10.13 1.53 -20.78
CA LYS A 486 11.09 0.58 -21.37
C LYS A 486 11.39 -0.63 -20.50
N THR A 487 10.71 -0.76 -19.38
CA THR A 487 10.85 -1.88 -18.44
C THR A 487 9.56 -2.70 -18.36
N THR A 488 9.64 -3.86 -17.75
CA THR A 488 8.47 -4.71 -17.49
C THR A 488 8.31 -4.96 -15.99
N LYS A 489 7.12 -5.43 -15.57
CA LYS A 489 6.88 -5.80 -14.17
C LYS A 489 7.81 -6.90 -13.70
N GLU A 490 8.07 -7.87 -14.57
CA GLU A 490 8.95 -9.01 -14.28
C GLU A 490 10.37 -8.52 -14.03
N GLU A 491 10.87 -7.59 -14.86
CA GLU A 491 12.20 -6.99 -14.71
C GLU A 491 12.29 -6.21 -13.39
N LEU A 492 11.31 -5.36 -13.09
CA LEU A 492 11.24 -4.64 -11.81
C LEU A 492 11.16 -5.61 -10.62
N GLY A 493 10.36 -6.66 -10.71
CA GLY A 493 10.26 -7.68 -9.68
C GLY A 493 11.58 -8.43 -9.42
N LEU A 494 12.34 -8.76 -10.48
CA LEU A 494 13.67 -9.37 -10.36
C LEU A 494 14.67 -8.41 -9.70
N MET A 495 14.62 -7.12 -10.03
CA MET A 495 15.46 -6.12 -9.39
C MET A 495 15.08 -5.93 -7.91
N MET A 496 13.79 -5.89 -7.58
CA MET A 496 13.30 -5.75 -6.20
C MET A 496 13.73 -6.92 -5.30
N THR A 497 13.92 -8.10 -5.86
CA THR A 497 14.41 -9.30 -5.14
C THR A 497 15.92 -9.44 -5.16
N GLY A 498 16.66 -8.57 -5.86
CA GLY A 498 18.11 -8.64 -6.03
C GLY A 498 18.58 -9.71 -7.02
N ALA A 499 17.65 -10.35 -7.75
CA ALA A 499 17.99 -11.35 -8.78
C ALA A 499 18.52 -10.70 -10.07
N LEU A 500 18.26 -9.42 -10.28
CA LEU A 500 18.76 -8.62 -11.40
C LEU A 500 19.36 -7.33 -10.88
N ASP A 501 20.63 -7.07 -11.19
CA ASP A 501 21.33 -5.83 -10.86
C ASP A 501 21.71 -5.07 -12.14
N LEU A 502 21.10 -3.92 -12.33
CA LEU A 502 21.37 -2.99 -13.44
C LEU A 502 22.03 -1.68 -12.96
N SER A 503 22.53 -1.63 -11.74
CA SER A 503 23.11 -0.42 -11.12
C SER A 503 24.25 0.17 -11.97
N HIS A 504 25.02 -0.68 -12.68
CA HIS A 504 26.13 -0.30 -13.54
C HIS A 504 25.72 0.22 -14.94
N LYS A 505 24.46 -0.01 -15.36
CA LYS A 505 23.96 0.45 -16.67
C LYS A 505 23.44 1.88 -16.65
N TYR A 506 23.17 2.44 -15.47
CA TYR A 506 22.46 3.70 -15.29
C TYR A 506 23.23 4.69 -14.42
N MET A 507 24.32 5.21 -14.97
CA MET A 507 24.84 6.52 -14.58
C MET A 507 24.72 7.46 -15.78
N ASP A 508 23.50 7.90 -16.07
CA ASP A 508 23.30 9.12 -16.85
C ASP A 508 23.85 10.29 -16.01
N LYS A 509 25.13 10.59 -16.17
CA LYS A 509 25.70 11.83 -15.65
C LYS A 509 24.99 12.96 -16.37
N PRO A 510 24.31 13.88 -15.69
CA PRO A 510 23.67 15.00 -16.36
C PRO A 510 24.69 15.75 -17.23
N ALA A 511 24.36 16.01 -18.49
CA ALA A 511 25.17 16.87 -19.35
C ALA A 511 25.27 18.24 -18.69
N GLY A 512 26.45 18.66 -18.29
CA GLY A 512 26.72 19.88 -17.52
C GLY A 512 27.33 19.68 -16.15
N TYR A 513 27.44 18.43 -15.68
CA TYR A 513 27.88 18.06 -14.34
C TYR A 513 29.38 18.18 -14.06
N ALA A 514 30.18 18.48 -15.06
CA ALA A 514 31.62 18.26 -15.01
C ALA A 514 32.47 19.50 -14.63
N ARG A 515 31.88 20.65 -14.23
CA ARG A 515 32.75 21.83 -14.09
C ARG A 515 32.72 22.64 -12.79
N ASP A 516 31.74 22.52 -11.90
CA ASP A 516 31.69 23.52 -10.81
C ASP A 516 31.62 23.00 -9.37
N THR A 517 31.79 21.69 -9.09
CA THR A 517 31.96 21.23 -7.71
C THR A 517 32.95 20.06 -7.64
N ASN A 518 34.22 20.35 -7.81
CA ASN A 518 35.28 19.47 -7.29
C ASN A 518 35.37 19.66 -5.78
N ILE A 519 34.39 19.19 -5.03
CA ILE A 519 34.61 18.93 -3.60
C ILE A 519 35.32 17.58 -3.54
N THR A 520 36.61 17.62 -3.25
CA THR A 520 37.46 16.46 -3.10
C THR A 520 37.12 15.72 -1.78
N ALA A 521 37.48 14.45 -1.67
CA ALA A 521 37.35 13.70 -0.40
C ALA A 521 38.01 14.42 0.79
N GLU A 522 39.11 15.18 0.55
CA GLU A 522 39.79 16.00 1.56
C GLU A 522 38.95 17.19 2.05
N GLU A 523 38.13 17.80 1.17
CA GLU A 523 37.23 18.88 1.57
C GLU A 523 36.01 18.35 2.37
N LEU A 524 35.59 17.13 2.10
CA LEU A 524 34.57 16.43 2.91
C LEU A 524 35.08 16.11 4.33
N GLU A 525 36.33 15.66 4.46
CA GLU A 525 36.96 15.45 5.78
C GLU A 525 37.14 16.77 6.54
N LYS A 526 37.50 17.86 5.90
CA LYS A 526 37.60 19.17 6.54
C LYS A 526 36.27 19.71 7.02
N LEU A 527 35.18 19.53 6.26
CA LEU A 527 33.84 19.91 6.68
C LEU A 527 33.32 19.06 7.87
N ALA A 528 33.69 17.79 7.92
CA ALA A 528 33.40 16.92 9.08
C ALA A 528 34.16 17.34 10.34
N GLN A 529 35.45 17.68 10.19
CA GLN A 529 36.31 18.12 11.31
C GLN A 529 35.94 19.50 11.85
N THR A 530 35.42 20.40 11.02
CA THR A 530 34.98 21.73 11.45
C THR A 530 33.71 21.63 12.32
N LYS A 531 32.82 20.67 12.04
CA LYS A 531 31.64 20.42 12.88
C LYS A 531 31.96 19.81 14.24
N GLU A 532 32.94 18.93 14.34
CA GLU A 532 33.40 18.37 15.63
C GLU A 532 34.06 19.42 16.53
N GLN A 533 34.54 20.53 15.95
CA GLN A 533 35.13 21.64 16.72
C GLN A 533 34.09 22.68 17.15
N GLU A 534 32.95 22.79 16.51
CA GLU A 534 31.85 23.69 16.90
C GLU A 534 30.91 23.06 17.93
N GLU A 535 30.93 21.72 18.11
CA GLU A 535 30.16 21.01 19.14
C GLU A 535 30.92 20.75 20.43
N LYS A 536 32.19 21.19 20.54
CA LYS A 536 33.01 21.20 21.77
C LYS A 536 33.12 22.61 22.32
#